data_dde29e9a757b0ab3fd09d640551c9c7b
#
_entry.id   dde29e9a757b0ab3fd09d640551c9c7b
#
_cell.length_a   1.000
_cell.length_b   1.000
_cell.length_c   1.000
_cell.angle_alpha   90.00
_cell.angle_beta   90.00
_cell.angle_gamma   90.00
#
_symmetry.space_group_name_H-M   'P 1'
#
loop_
_entity.id
_entity.type
_entity.pdbx_description
1 polymer ?
#
loop_
_entity_poly.entity_id
_entity_poly.type
_entity_poly.pdbx_seq_one_letter_code
_entity_poly.pdbx_strand_id
1 'polypeptide(L)'
;LINPFMSCSARLPVYILFISAFFVSHQGTILFSMYAIGVLLAIGSALLFKKAIFKQPDMPFVMELPPYRTPTLRTILKHMWSRAEQYLRKIGGVILVASIIIWALGYFPRETAEDHTYDVRVTTIRDQYSKQILQTQHPGEVIARLQAEEETEVNQVLNEKESNRQLNSYIGRLGHFIEPVMRPLGFDWKMSVALLTGVAAKEITVGTLGVLYQAGDDTDEHSASLITKIQQQTYHDGPRKGEKVFTPLVAFSFMLFILIYFPCVAVVAAIKKESGNWRWALFIVVYTTGLAYLASLAVFQVGSLLL
;
A
#
# COMPACT_ATOMS: atom_id res chain seq x y z
N LEU A 1 7.45 -21.93 -4.51
CA LEU A 1 8.25 -21.01 -3.66
C LEU A 1 8.74 -19.75 -4.38
N ILE A 2 8.88 -19.78 -5.70
CA ILE A 2 9.40 -18.65 -6.52
C ILE A 2 8.28 -17.71 -6.98
N ASN A 3 7.07 -18.23 -7.11
CA ASN A 3 5.90 -17.50 -7.63
C ASN A 3 5.66 -16.10 -7.01
N PRO A 4 5.92 -15.85 -5.71
CA PRO A 4 5.74 -14.53 -5.12
C PRO A 4 6.58 -13.40 -5.72
N PHE A 5 7.72 -13.71 -6.36
CA PHE A 5 8.57 -12.69 -6.98
C PHE A 5 8.08 -12.24 -8.36
N MET A 6 7.22 -13.05 -8.99
CA MET A 6 6.61 -12.65 -10.26
C MET A 6 5.60 -11.53 -10.02
N SER A 7 5.77 -10.42 -10.73
CA SER A 7 4.85 -9.29 -10.62
C SER A 7 3.46 -9.67 -11.10
N CYS A 8 2.46 -9.47 -10.25
CA CYS A 8 1.05 -9.60 -10.59
C CYS A 8 0.42 -8.23 -10.88
N SER A 9 -0.72 -8.21 -11.55
CA SER A 9 -1.48 -6.98 -11.84
C SER A 9 -1.83 -6.17 -10.59
N ALA A 10 -2.00 -6.82 -9.45
CA ALA A 10 -2.32 -6.20 -8.17
C ALA A 10 -1.25 -5.25 -7.61
N ARG A 11 0.00 -5.35 -8.09
CA ARG A 11 1.09 -4.45 -7.70
C ARG A 11 1.20 -3.23 -8.59
N LEU A 12 0.66 -3.33 -9.80
CA LEU A 12 0.78 -2.29 -10.82
C LEU A 12 0.23 -0.93 -10.37
N PRO A 13 -0.93 -0.82 -9.71
CA PRO A 13 -1.45 0.44 -9.20
C PRO A 13 -0.47 1.17 -8.28
N VAL A 14 0.18 0.43 -7.37
CA VAL A 14 1.17 1.02 -6.46
C VAL A 14 2.39 1.53 -7.24
N TYR A 15 2.87 0.77 -8.23
CA TYR A 15 4.00 1.22 -9.06
C TYR A 15 3.65 2.46 -9.86
N ILE A 16 2.47 2.51 -10.48
CA ILE A 16 2.00 3.67 -11.23
C ILE A 16 1.95 4.90 -10.34
N LEU A 17 1.34 4.79 -9.15
CA LEU A 17 1.23 5.89 -8.19
C LEU A 17 2.59 6.47 -7.82
N PHE A 18 3.54 5.65 -7.39
CA PHE A 18 4.85 6.16 -6.95
C PHE A 18 5.76 6.58 -8.10
N ILE A 19 5.67 5.91 -9.24
CA ILE A 19 6.44 6.29 -10.44
C ILE A 19 5.95 7.63 -10.99
N SER A 20 4.64 7.84 -11.08
CA SER A 20 4.07 9.12 -11.54
C SER A 20 4.35 10.25 -10.56
N ALA A 21 4.39 9.96 -9.25
CA ALA A 21 4.69 10.96 -8.23
C ALA A 21 6.16 11.40 -8.19
N PHE A 22 7.12 10.48 -8.38
CA PHE A 22 8.53 10.75 -8.09
C PHE A 22 9.50 10.56 -9.28
N PHE A 23 9.09 9.89 -10.35
CA PHE A 23 9.96 9.52 -11.48
C PHE A 23 9.40 9.95 -12.84
N VAL A 24 8.92 11.18 -12.94
CA VAL A 24 8.22 11.73 -14.12
C VAL A 24 9.03 11.55 -15.43
N SER A 25 10.35 11.74 -15.39
CA SER A 25 11.20 11.69 -16.60
C SER A 25 11.56 10.27 -17.06
N HIS A 26 11.47 9.25 -16.19
CA HIS A 26 11.97 7.88 -16.45
C HIS A 26 10.99 6.79 -16.05
N GLN A 27 9.68 7.04 -16.21
CA GLN A 27 8.62 6.14 -15.73
C GLN A 27 8.77 4.72 -16.27
N GLY A 28 8.97 4.57 -17.57
CA GLY A 28 9.11 3.25 -18.20
C GLY A 28 10.36 2.49 -17.76
N THR A 29 11.47 3.18 -17.56
CA THR A 29 12.73 2.58 -17.10
C THR A 29 12.61 2.05 -15.68
N ILE A 30 12.00 2.82 -14.79
CA ILE A 30 11.79 2.41 -13.39
C ILE A 30 10.83 1.23 -13.31
N LEU A 31 9.72 1.28 -14.06
CA LEU A 31 8.79 0.15 -14.13
C LEU A 31 9.48 -1.12 -14.65
N PHE A 32 10.23 -1.00 -15.75
CA PHE A 32 11.01 -2.12 -16.29
C PHE A 32 12.02 -2.66 -15.28
N SER A 33 12.71 -1.79 -14.54
CA SER A 33 13.67 -2.21 -13.51
C SER A 33 13.02 -3.02 -12.40
N MET A 34 11.79 -2.66 -11.96
CA MET A 34 11.03 -3.42 -10.97
C MET A 34 10.72 -4.85 -11.46
N TYR A 35 10.30 -4.98 -12.73
CA TYR A 35 10.07 -6.32 -13.31
C TYR A 35 11.37 -7.11 -13.45
N ALA A 36 12.45 -6.48 -13.92
CA ALA A 36 13.76 -7.13 -14.05
C ALA A 36 14.29 -7.61 -12.71
N ILE A 37 14.21 -6.80 -11.65
CA ILE A 37 14.58 -7.17 -10.29
C ILE A 37 13.77 -8.36 -9.81
N GLY A 38 12.45 -8.37 -10.04
CA GLY A 38 11.58 -9.51 -9.68
C GLY A 38 12.02 -10.81 -10.34
N VAL A 39 12.33 -10.78 -11.63
CA VAL A 39 12.81 -11.94 -12.39
C VAL A 39 14.19 -12.42 -11.88
N LEU A 40 15.12 -11.50 -11.65
CA LEU A 40 16.44 -11.83 -11.12
C LEU A 40 16.36 -12.45 -9.73
N LEU A 41 15.51 -11.92 -8.86
CA LEU A 41 15.26 -12.51 -7.53
C LEU A 41 14.61 -13.88 -7.64
N ALA A 42 13.68 -14.09 -8.57
CA ALA A 42 13.08 -15.39 -8.82
C ALA A 42 14.11 -16.43 -9.25
N ILE A 43 15.00 -16.08 -10.19
CA ILE A 43 16.08 -16.96 -10.66
C ILE A 43 17.07 -17.24 -9.53
N GLY A 44 17.54 -16.20 -8.82
CA GLY A 44 18.46 -16.35 -7.70
C GLY A 44 17.90 -17.25 -6.60
N SER A 45 16.64 -17.06 -6.24
CA SER A 45 15.94 -17.90 -5.25
C SER A 45 15.77 -19.35 -5.73
N ALA A 46 15.48 -19.54 -7.01
CA ALA A 46 15.39 -20.88 -7.61
C ALA A 46 16.70 -21.65 -7.48
N LEU A 47 17.81 -21.01 -7.86
CA LEU A 47 19.15 -21.60 -7.77
C LEU A 47 19.53 -21.90 -6.31
N LEU A 48 19.24 -20.97 -5.41
CA LEU A 48 19.49 -21.15 -3.99
C LEU A 48 18.71 -22.34 -3.42
N PHE A 49 17.42 -22.43 -3.72
CA PHE A 49 16.58 -23.55 -3.23
C PHE A 49 16.96 -24.88 -3.86
N LYS A 50 17.31 -24.91 -5.15
CA LYS A 50 17.82 -26.13 -5.79
C LYS A 50 19.07 -26.64 -5.07
N LYS A 51 20.00 -25.75 -4.73
CA LYS A 51 21.27 -26.13 -4.09
C LYS A 51 21.13 -26.43 -2.59
N ALA A 52 20.28 -25.68 -1.86
CA ALA A 52 20.19 -25.78 -0.40
C ALA A 52 19.14 -26.78 0.10
N ILE A 53 17.95 -26.79 -0.54
CA ILE A 53 16.78 -27.51 -0.04
C ILE A 53 16.47 -28.76 -0.87
N PHE A 54 16.50 -28.64 -2.20
CA PHE A 54 16.11 -29.71 -3.11
C PHE A 54 17.36 -30.36 -3.75
N LYS A 55 18.05 -31.20 -2.98
CA LYS A 55 19.27 -31.94 -3.43
C LYS A 55 18.97 -33.23 -4.16
N GLN A 56 17.76 -33.44 -4.68
CA GLN A 56 17.44 -34.68 -5.38
C GLN A 56 18.09 -34.70 -6.78
N PRO A 57 18.64 -35.82 -7.21
CA PRO A 57 19.13 -35.98 -8.58
C PRO A 57 17.95 -35.85 -9.55
N ASP A 58 18.20 -35.16 -10.67
CA ASP A 58 17.23 -35.03 -11.75
C ASP A 58 16.87 -36.45 -12.27
N MET A 59 15.73 -36.97 -11.87
CA MET A 59 15.22 -38.19 -12.50
C MET A 59 14.83 -37.85 -13.94
N PRO A 60 15.33 -38.58 -14.94
CA PRO A 60 14.88 -38.40 -16.32
C PRO A 60 13.41 -38.79 -16.40
N PHE A 61 12.56 -37.77 -16.50
CA PHE A 61 11.12 -37.96 -16.61
C PHE A 61 10.80 -38.22 -18.08
N VAL A 62 10.75 -39.50 -18.46
CA VAL A 62 10.32 -39.93 -19.80
C VAL A 62 8.81 -40.11 -19.77
N MET A 63 8.05 -39.05 -20.07
CA MET A 63 6.64 -39.20 -20.41
C MET A 63 6.51 -39.19 -21.94
N GLU A 64 5.77 -40.14 -22.46
CA GLU A 64 5.31 -40.11 -23.83
C GLU A 64 4.49 -38.85 -24.03
N LEU A 65 4.85 -37.99 -25.01
CA LEU A 65 4.10 -36.79 -25.32
C LEU A 65 2.71 -37.22 -25.80
N PRO A 66 1.63 -36.76 -25.14
CA PRO A 66 0.28 -37.04 -25.62
C PRO A 66 0.11 -36.45 -27.03
N PRO A 67 -0.66 -37.10 -27.92
CA PRO A 67 -0.85 -36.64 -29.29
C PRO A 67 -1.44 -35.22 -29.23
N TYR A 68 -0.86 -34.32 -30.01
CA TYR A 68 -1.33 -32.92 -30.09
C TYR A 68 -2.74 -32.88 -30.68
N ARG A 69 -3.70 -32.42 -29.89
CA ARG A 69 -5.08 -32.21 -30.32
C ARG A 69 -5.41 -30.71 -30.21
N THR A 70 -5.98 -30.17 -31.28
CA THR A 70 -6.48 -28.81 -31.25
C THR A 70 -7.63 -28.70 -30.25
N PRO A 71 -7.56 -27.78 -29.27
CA PRO A 71 -8.61 -27.65 -28.27
C PRO A 71 -9.90 -27.15 -28.91
N THR A 72 -11.04 -27.73 -28.54
CA THR A 72 -12.34 -27.26 -29.01
C THR A 72 -12.75 -25.98 -28.29
N LEU A 73 -13.40 -25.07 -29.01
CA LEU A 73 -13.84 -23.77 -28.45
C LEU A 73 -14.72 -23.96 -27.21
N ARG A 74 -15.58 -24.97 -27.20
CA ARG A 74 -16.46 -25.29 -26.05
C ARG A 74 -15.64 -25.68 -24.81
N THR A 75 -14.59 -26.47 -24.98
CA THR A 75 -13.71 -26.87 -23.88
C THR A 75 -12.94 -25.68 -23.33
N ILE A 76 -12.41 -24.82 -24.22
CA ILE A 76 -11.71 -23.60 -23.85
C ILE A 76 -12.63 -22.70 -23.01
N LEU A 77 -13.82 -22.37 -23.51
CA LEU A 77 -14.78 -21.52 -22.82
C LEU A 77 -15.21 -22.08 -21.45
N LYS A 78 -15.45 -23.40 -21.38
CA LYS A 78 -15.79 -24.05 -20.11
C LYS A 78 -14.66 -23.97 -19.10
N HIS A 79 -13.40 -24.19 -19.51
CA HIS A 79 -12.25 -24.07 -18.63
C HIS A 79 -12.00 -22.63 -18.20
N MET A 80 -12.12 -21.68 -19.11
CA MET A 80 -12.00 -20.24 -18.79
C MET A 80 -13.05 -19.83 -17.78
N TRP A 81 -14.32 -20.20 -17.99
CA TRP A 81 -15.40 -19.89 -17.05
C TRP A 81 -15.18 -20.53 -15.67
N SER A 82 -14.84 -21.80 -15.64
CA SER A 82 -14.55 -22.49 -14.38
C SER A 82 -13.39 -21.83 -13.61
N ARG A 83 -12.35 -21.38 -14.29
CA ARG A 83 -11.23 -20.67 -13.66
C ARG A 83 -11.64 -19.27 -13.20
N ALA A 84 -12.40 -18.53 -13.99
CA ALA A 84 -12.94 -17.22 -13.61
C ALA A 84 -13.87 -17.35 -12.39
N GLU A 85 -14.78 -18.32 -12.37
CA GLU A 85 -15.69 -18.55 -11.24
C GLU A 85 -14.93 -18.89 -9.96
N GLN A 86 -13.93 -19.79 -10.04
CA GLN A 86 -13.10 -20.14 -8.88
C GLN A 86 -12.32 -18.93 -8.36
N TYR A 87 -11.83 -18.08 -9.26
CA TYR A 87 -11.14 -16.84 -8.92
C TYR A 87 -12.09 -15.87 -8.21
N LEU A 88 -13.25 -15.61 -8.78
CA LEU A 88 -14.26 -14.70 -8.20
C LEU A 88 -14.77 -15.17 -6.84
N ARG A 89 -15.04 -16.45 -6.67
CA ARG A 89 -15.48 -17.00 -5.38
C ARG A 89 -14.42 -16.90 -4.29
N LYS A 90 -13.14 -17.16 -4.64
CA LYS A 90 -12.03 -17.05 -3.66
C LYS A 90 -11.73 -15.61 -3.29
N ILE A 91 -11.64 -14.73 -4.29
CA ILE A 91 -11.21 -13.35 -4.09
C ILE A 91 -12.33 -12.52 -3.49
N GLY A 92 -13.55 -12.62 -4.01
CA GLY A 92 -14.69 -11.85 -3.52
C GLY A 92 -14.92 -12.01 -2.03
N GLY A 93 -14.92 -13.26 -1.52
CA GLY A 93 -15.11 -13.51 -0.08
C GLY A 93 -13.95 -13.02 0.79
N VAL A 94 -12.71 -13.35 0.43
CA VAL A 94 -11.53 -13.00 1.23
C VAL A 94 -11.28 -11.50 1.23
N ILE A 95 -11.38 -10.84 0.08
CA ILE A 95 -11.17 -9.40 -0.03
C ILE A 95 -12.26 -8.64 0.73
N LEU A 96 -13.54 -9.05 0.58
CA LEU A 96 -14.65 -8.41 1.27
C LEU A 96 -14.48 -8.49 2.79
N VAL A 97 -14.22 -9.68 3.33
CA VAL A 97 -14.00 -9.86 4.78
C VAL A 97 -12.79 -9.06 5.26
N ALA A 98 -11.68 -9.11 4.53
CA ALA A 98 -10.49 -8.34 4.87
C ALA A 98 -10.75 -6.82 4.84
N SER A 99 -11.47 -6.32 3.82
CA SER A 99 -11.83 -4.91 3.71
C SER A 99 -12.73 -4.46 4.87
N ILE A 100 -13.69 -5.30 5.28
CA ILE A 100 -14.54 -5.00 6.44
C ILE A 100 -13.71 -4.94 7.73
N ILE A 101 -12.77 -5.87 7.92
CA ILE A 101 -11.89 -5.88 9.10
C ILE A 101 -11.01 -4.61 9.12
N ILE A 102 -10.39 -4.27 7.99
CA ILE A 102 -9.54 -3.09 7.87
C ILE A 102 -10.34 -1.81 8.12
N TRP A 103 -11.53 -1.73 7.50
CA TRP A 103 -12.43 -0.62 7.74
C TRP A 103 -12.80 -0.50 9.23
N ALA A 104 -13.18 -1.61 9.86
CA ALA A 104 -13.52 -1.60 11.29
C ALA A 104 -12.33 -1.18 12.17
N LEU A 105 -11.13 -1.69 11.90
CA LEU A 105 -9.92 -1.30 12.62
C LEU A 105 -9.54 0.17 12.41
N GLY A 106 -9.80 0.73 11.22
CA GLY A 106 -9.58 2.15 10.92
C GLY A 106 -10.67 3.06 11.47
N TYR A 107 -11.90 2.55 11.58
CA TYR A 107 -13.06 3.33 12.02
C TYR A 107 -13.15 3.43 13.55
N PHE A 108 -12.76 2.39 14.29
CA PHE A 108 -12.84 2.35 15.75
C PHE A 108 -11.49 2.62 16.42
N PRO A 109 -11.48 3.30 17.61
CA PRO A 109 -12.61 3.95 18.28
C PRO A 109 -13.03 5.22 17.56
N ARG A 110 -14.35 5.48 17.45
CA ARG A 110 -14.87 6.63 16.70
C ARG A 110 -14.75 7.93 17.48
N GLU A 111 -14.92 7.87 18.78
CA GLU A 111 -14.86 9.04 19.67
C GLU A 111 -13.53 9.06 20.42
N THR A 112 -12.78 10.11 20.25
CA THR A 112 -11.59 10.43 21.03
C THR A 112 -11.94 11.53 22.04
N ALA A 113 -11.26 11.52 23.18
CA ALA A 113 -11.47 12.53 24.22
C ALA A 113 -11.27 13.98 23.70
N GLU A 114 -10.56 14.13 22.60
CA GLU A 114 -10.22 15.41 21.99
C GLU A 114 -11.23 15.87 20.93
N ASP A 115 -12.17 15.02 20.49
CA ASP A 115 -13.15 15.36 19.44
C ASP A 115 -13.96 16.60 19.80
N HIS A 116 -14.36 16.72 21.06
CA HIS A 116 -15.07 17.88 21.58
C HIS A 116 -14.26 19.19 21.44
N THR A 117 -12.95 19.12 21.62
CA THR A 117 -12.07 20.29 21.47
C THR A 117 -12.03 20.81 20.05
N TYR A 118 -11.99 19.89 19.07
CA TYR A 118 -12.04 20.26 17.65
C TYR A 118 -13.39 20.84 17.25
N ASP A 119 -14.51 20.30 17.76
CA ASP A 119 -15.85 20.83 17.48
C ASP A 119 -16.05 22.24 18.06
N VAL A 120 -15.50 22.50 19.27
CA VAL A 120 -15.47 23.84 19.85
C VAL A 120 -14.61 24.81 19.02
N ARG A 121 -13.46 24.37 18.52
CA ARG A 121 -12.63 25.21 17.63
C ARG A 121 -13.35 25.56 16.34
N VAL A 122 -14.03 24.61 15.69
CA VAL A 122 -14.81 24.84 14.46
C VAL A 122 -15.93 25.85 14.71
N THR A 123 -16.68 25.69 15.82
CA THR A 123 -17.76 26.64 16.17
C THR A 123 -17.20 28.02 16.45
N THR A 124 -16.08 28.14 17.14
CA THR A 124 -15.42 29.43 17.45
C THR A 124 -14.97 30.15 16.18
N ILE A 125 -14.36 29.41 15.22
CA ILE A 125 -13.95 29.98 13.92
C ILE A 125 -15.18 30.53 13.17
N ARG A 126 -16.22 29.71 13.05
CA ARG A 126 -17.48 30.15 12.39
C ARG A 126 -18.09 31.38 13.04
N ASP A 127 -18.12 31.46 14.36
CA ASP A 127 -18.63 32.61 15.10
C ASP A 127 -17.79 33.88 14.90
N GLN A 128 -16.46 33.72 14.77
CA GLN A 128 -15.56 34.85 14.49
C GLN A 128 -15.79 35.41 13.07
N TYR A 129 -15.81 34.54 12.06
CA TYR A 129 -16.05 34.96 10.68
C TYR A 129 -17.46 35.54 10.47
N SER A 130 -18.48 34.94 11.10
CA SER A 130 -19.86 35.50 11.03
C SER A 130 -19.97 36.91 11.63
N LYS A 131 -19.27 37.16 12.73
CA LYS A 131 -19.19 38.53 13.30
C LYS A 131 -18.45 39.52 12.37
N GLN A 132 -17.37 39.09 11.73
CA GLN A 132 -16.64 39.92 10.77
C GLN A 132 -17.48 40.22 9.53
N ILE A 133 -18.22 39.27 9.01
CA ILE A 133 -19.13 39.43 7.87
C ILE A 133 -20.24 40.40 8.22
N LEU A 134 -20.83 40.33 9.43
CA LEU A 134 -21.87 41.22 9.89
C LEU A 134 -21.38 42.68 10.07
N GLN A 135 -20.12 42.90 10.38
CA GLN A 135 -19.50 44.24 10.56
C GLN A 135 -18.99 44.84 9.25
N THR A 136 -18.96 44.09 8.16
CA THR A 136 -18.44 44.57 6.87
C THR A 136 -19.45 45.38 6.14
N GLN A 137 -19.10 46.66 5.85
CA GLN A 137 -19.98 47.63 5.17
C GLN A 137 -19.96 47.51 3.63
N HIS A 138 -19.09 46.71 3.04
CA HIS A 138 -19.00 46.51 1.58
C HIS A 138 -19.34 45.07 1.19
N PRO A 139 -20.56 44.85 0.67
CA PRO A 139 -21.03 43.50 0.36
C PRO A 139 -20.61 43.07 -1.06
N GLY A 140 -19.84 42.03 -1.15
CA GLY A 140 -19.52 41.32 -2.42
C GLY A 140 -18.19 40.59 -2.32
N GLU A 141 -17.12 41.23 -2.74
CA GLU A 141 -15.80 40.59 -2.87
C GLU A 141 -15.14 40.26 -1.51
N VAL A 142 -15.35 41.14 -0.50
CA VAL A 142 -14.82 40.94 0.85
C VAL A 142 -15.54 39.80 1.57
N ILE A 143 -16.85 39.67 1.39
CA ILE A 143 -17.61 38.56 1.98
C ILE A 143 -17.19 37.22 1.36
N ALA A 144 -17.06 37.17 0.04
CA ALA A 144 -16.60 35.97 -0.65
C ALA A 144 -15.19 35.53 -0.19
N ARG A 145 -14.30 36.49 0.03
CA ARG A 145 -12.95 36.22 0.55
C ARG A 145 -12.99 35.70 1.98
N LEU A 146 -13.76 36.36 2.88
CA LEU A 146 -13.90 35.89 4.26
C LEU A 146 -14.52 34.49 4.36
N GLN A 147 -15.50 34.20 3.51
CA GLN A 147 -16.06 32.83 3.43
C GLN A 147 -15.05 31.79 2.94
N ALA A 148 -14.21 32.13 1.97
CA ALA A 148 -13.15 31.26 1.51
C ALA A 148 -12.05 31.03 2.57
N GLU A 149 -11.72 32.06 3.34
CA GLU A 149 -10.79 32.00 4.47
C GLU A 149 -11.38 31.15 5.61
N GLU A 150 -12.66 31.35 5.96
CA GLU A 150 -13.40 30.52 6.92
C GLU A 150 -13.39 29.04 6.52
N GLU A 151 -13.76 28.74 5.28
CA GLU A 151 -13.79 27.37 4.75
C GLU A 151 -12.40 26.74 4.82
N THR A 152 -11.37 27.48 4.52
CA THR A 152 -9.97 27.01 4.58
C THR A 152 -9.56 26.67 6.01
N GLU A 153 -9.83 27.55 6.98
CA GLU A 153 -9.50 27.31 8.40
C GLU A 153 -10.33 26.17 9.00
N VAL A 154 -11.63 26.11 8.70
CA VAL A 154 -12.50 25.03 9.14
C VAL A 154 -12.02 23.69 8.58
N ASN A 155 -11.67 23.63 7.30
CA ASN A 155 -11.14 22.43 6.67
C ASN A 155 -9.79 22.01 7.27
N GLN A 156 -8.93 22.94 7.67
CA GLN A 156 -7.70 22.62 8.40
C GLN A 156 -7.99 21.95 9.74
N VAL A 157 -8.89 22.48 10.54
CA VAL A 157 -9.27 21.91 11.84
C VAL A 157 -9.94 20.54 11.67
N LEU A 158 -10.80 20.38 10.66
CA LEU A 158 -11.41 19.08 10.35
C LEU A 158 -10.38 18.05 9.91
N ASN A 159 -9.37 18.46 9.13
CA ASN A 159 -8.26 17.59 8.72
C ASN A 159 -7.39 17.20 9.92
N GLU A 160 -7.13 18.13 10.85
CA GLU A 160 -6.43 17.81 12.12
C GLU A 160 -7.23 16.81 12.95
N LYS A 161 -8.56 17.03 13.09
CA LYS A 161 -9.46 16.10 13.80
C LYS A 161 -9.39 14.70 13.20
N GLU A 162 -9.52 14.59 11.87
CA GLU A 162 -9.49 13.30 11.20
C GLU A 162 -8.11 12.62 11.28
N SER A 163 -7.03 13.41 11.19
CA SER A 163 -5.67 12.90 11.39
C SER A 163 -5.48 12.34 12.81
N ASN A 164 -5.98 13.04 13.83
CA ASN A 164 -5.90 12.59 15.22
C ASN A 164 -6.75 11.32 15.46
N ARG A 165 -7.93 11.23 14.83
CA ARG A 165 -8.75 10.01 14.88
C ARG A 165 -8.05 8.82 14.25
N GLN A 166 -7.40 9.02 13.10
CA GLN A 166 -6.63 7.96 12.45
C GLN A 166 -5.46 7.48 13.31
N LEU A 167 -4.75 8.41 13.96
CA LEU A 167 -3.68 8.10 14.92
C LEU A 167 -4.17 7.24 16.09
N ASN A 168 -5.34 7.57 16.63
CA ASN A 168 -5.93 6.90 17.78
C ASN A 168 -6.70 5.62 17.42
N SER A 169 -6.97 5.37 16.15
CA SER A 169 -7.64 4.16 15.68
C SER A 169 -6.81 2.90 15.98
N TYR A 170 -7.44 1.73 16.00
CA TYR A 170 -6.72 0.47 16.21
C TYR A 170 -5.66 0.24 15.14
N ILE A 171 -5.94 0.60 13.88
CA ILE A 171 -4.98 0.47 12.80
C ILE A 171 -3.82 1.46 12.94
N GLY A 172 -4.07 2.68 13.40
CA GLY A 172 -3.04 3.67 13.70
C GLY A 172 -2.10 3.22 14.81
N ARG A 173 -2.66 2.72 15.92
CA ARG A 173 -1.86 2.14 17.03
C ARG A 173 -1.00 0.97 16.58
N LEU A 174 -1.54 0.09 15.73
CA LEU A 174 -0.79 -1.01 15.14
C LEU A 174 0.33 -0.51 14.23
N GLY A 175 0.05 0.53 13.43
CA GLY A 175 1.04 1.19 12.59
C GLY A 175 2.21 1.75 13.40
N HIS A 176 1.93 2.49 14.47
CA HIS A 176 2.96 3.02 15.36
C HIS A 176 3.74 1.93 16.10
N PHE A 177 3.09 0.82 16.44
CA PHE A 177 3.79 -0.32 17.05
C PHE A 177 4.83 -0.94 16.09
N ILE A 178 4.54 -0.96 14.80
CA ILE A 178 5.43 -1.53 13.76
C ILE A 178 6.45 -0.50 13.26
N GLU A 179 6.13 0.78 13.33
CA GLU A 179 6.97 1.88 12.83
C GLU A 179 8.44 1.81 13.26
N PRO A 180 8.82 1.51 14.53
CA PRO A 180 10.23 1.43 14.93
C PRO A 180 11.03 0.42 14.10
N VAL A 181 10.40 -0.68 13.67
CA VAL A 181 11.03 -1.70 12.83
C VAL A 181 11.14 -1.23 11.38
N MET A 182 10.22 -0.39 10.91
CA MET A 182 10.16 0.11 9.54
C MET A 182 10.95 1.41 9.31
N ARG A 183 11.23 2.16 10.37
CA ARG A 183 12.05 3.40 10.32
C ARG A 183 13.41 3.26 9.63
N PRO A 184 14.18 2.18 9.83
CA PRO A 184 15.46 1.99 9.14
C PRO A 184 15.36 1.91 7.61
N LEU A 185 14.15 1.63 7.08
CA LEU A 185 13.85 1.60 5.65
C LEU A 185 13.38 2.98 5.13
N GLY A 186 13.22 3.96 6.01
CA GLY A 186 12.64 5.26 5.69
C GLY A 186 11.11 5.28 5.68
N PHE A 187 10.43 4.24 6.21
CA PHE A 187 8.97 4.13 6.19
C PHE A 187 8.37 4.72 7.46
N ASP A 188 7.28 5.44 7.30
CA ASP A 188 6.45 5.94 8.38
C ASP A 188 5.36 4.93 8.82
N TRP A 189 4.58 5.28 9.84
CA TRP A 189 3.49 4.45 10.31
C TRP A 189 2.38 4.26 9.28
N LYS A 190 2.08 5.28 8.43
CA LYS A 190 1.05 5.19 7.38
C LYS A 190 1.44 4.21 6.30
N MET A 191 2.72 4.24 5.87
CA MET A 191 3.27 3.23 4.96
C MET A 191 3.22 1.83 5.57
N SER A 192 3.52 1.70 6.85
CA SER A 192 3.45 0.43 7.58
C SER A 192 2.03 -0.12 7.62
N VAL A 193 1.03 0.73 7.85
CA VAL A 193 -0.39 0.35 7.77
C VAL A 193 -0.76 -0.08 6.34
N ALA A 194 -0.35 0.67 5.33
CA ALA A 194 -0.62 0.32 3.93
C ALA A 194 0.00 -1.03 3.52
N LEU A 195 1.18 -1.37 4.06
CA LEU A 195 1.78 -2.69 3.88
C LEU A 195 0.98 -3.79 4.57
N LEU A 196 0.47 -3.56 5.77
CA LEU A 196 -0.38 -4.52 6.48
C LEU A 196 -1.69 -4.79 5.74
N THR A 197 -2.35 -3.75 5.25
CA THR A 197 -3.59 -3.90 4.48
C THR A 197 -3.33 -4.63 3.16
N GLY A 198 -2.18 -4.38 2.53
CA GLY A 198 -1.72 -5.06 1.33
C GLY A 198 -1.45 -6.57 1.50
N VAL A 199 -1.39 -7.09 2.74
CA VAL A 199 -1.34 -8.53 3.01
C VAL A 199 -2.62 -9.23 2.57
N ALA A 200 -3.77 -8.60 2.79
CA ALA A 200 -5.06 -9.15 2.36
C ALA A 200 -5.18 -9.12 0.83
N ALA A 201 -5.01 -7.96 0.23
CA ALA A 201 -4.97 -7.76 -1.21
C ALA A 201 -4.13 -6.51 -1.54
N LYS A 202 -3.20 -6.63 -2.46
CA LYS A 202 -2.24 -5.54 -2.75
C LYS A 202 -2.90 -4.32 -3.41
N GLU A 203 -4.04 -4.51 -4.04
CA GLU A 203 -4.86 -3.42 -4.59
C GLU A 203 -5.35 -2.46 -3.50
N ILE A 204 -5.61 -2.96 -2.29
CA ILE A 204 -6.12 -2.16 -1.16
C ILE A 204 -5.05 -1.16 -0.67
N THR A 205 -3.77 -1.42 -0.94
CA THR A 205 -2.67 -0.55 -0.50
C THR A 205 -2.84 0.89 -0.98
N VAL A 206 -3.21 1.11 -2.26
CA VAL A 206 -3.42 2.45 -2.82
C VAL A 206 -4.61 3.14 -2.15
N GLY A 207 -5.75 2.44 -2.03
CA GLY A 207 -6.93 2.97 -1.34
C GLY A 207 -6.63 3.30 0.14
N THR A 208 -5.85 2.46 0.82
CA THR A 208 -5.42 2.74 2.20
C THR A 208 -4.54 3.99 2.28
N LEU A 209 -3.59 4.16 1.36
CA LEU A 209 -2.79 5.38 1.29
C LEU A 209 -3.69 6.60 1.02
N GLY A 210 -4.67 6.47 0.11
CA GLY A 210 -5.66 7.52 -0.16
C GLY A 210 -6.40 7.97 1.10
N VAL A 211 -6.92 7.03 1.85
CA VAL A 211 -7.62 7.30 3.13
C VAL A 211 -6.68 7.92 4.17
N LEU A 212 -5.50 7.34 4.38
CA LEU A 212 -4.53 7.80 5.39
C LEU A 212 -3.92 9.16 5.07
N TYR A 213 -3.82 9.52 3.78
CA TYR A 213 -3.36 10.84 3.34
C TYR A 213 -4.51 11.80 3.02
N GLN A 214 -5.77 11.42 3.28
CA GLN A 214 -6.97 12.25 3.11
C GLN A 214 -7.07 12.83 1.69
N ALA A 215 -6.89 11.98 0.69
CA ALA A 215 -6.87 12.38 -0.71
C ALA A 215 -8.27 12.71 -1.30
N GLY A 216 -9.35 12.53 -0.51
CA GLY A 216 -10.74 12.69 -0.95
C GLY A 216 -11.34 11.37 -1.44
N ASP A 217 -12.52 11.45 -2.07
CA ASP A 217 -13.27 10.26 -2.50
C ASP A 217 -12.66 9.57 -3.73
N ASP A 218 -11.88 10.29 -4.52
CA ASP A 218 -11.24 9.78 -5.74
C ASP A 218 -9.79 9.38 -5.44
N THR A 219 -9.62 8.14 -4.99
CA THR A 219 -8.33 7.59 -4.49
C THR A 219 -7.84 6.43 -5.34
N ASP A 220 -7.77 6.62 -6.66
CA ASP A 220 -7.11 5.67 -7.56
C ASP A 220 -5.61 6.00 -7.76
N GLU A 221 -4.92 5.16 -8.52
CA GLU A 221 -3.49 5.30 -8.82
C GLU A 221 -3.16 6.51 -9.71
N HIS A 222 -4.14 7.15 -10.32
CA HIS A 222 -4.03 8.35 -11.15
C HIS A 222 -4.51 9.61 -10.46
N SER A 223 -4.96 9.52 -9.21
CA SER A 223 -5.48 10.66 -8.46
C SER A 223 -4.41 11.74 -8.25
N ALA A 224 -4.57 12.87 -8.92
CA ALA A 224 -3.69 14.03 -8.77
C ALA A 224 -3.68 14.55 -7.31
N SER A 225 -4.81 14.43 -6.62
CA SER A 225 -4.95 14.78 -5.20
C SER A 225 -4.05 13.90 -4.32
N LEU A 226 -4.08 12.58 -4.50
CA LEU A 226 -3.26 11.64 -3.73
C LEU A 226 -1.76 11.86 -4.02
N ILE A 227 -1.39 12.00 -5.29
CA ILE A 227 0.00 12.26 -5.70
C ILE A 227 0.54 13.53 -5.02
N THR A 228 -0.21 14.63 -5.08
CA THR A 228 0.18 15.91 -4.48
C THR A 228 0.35 15.79 -2.97
N LYS A 229 -0.58 15.14 -2.28
CA LYS A 229 -0.51 14.95 -0.82
C LYS A 229 0.66 14.07 -0.41
N ILE A 230 0.96 12.99 -1.14
CA ILE A 230 2.14 12.17 -0.90
C ILE A 230 3.43 12.97 -1.09
N GLN A 231 3.52 13.82 -2.12
CA GLN A 231 4.70 14.65 -2.38
C GLN A 231 4.93 15.74 -1.34
N GLN A 232 3.86 16.25 -0.72
CA GLN A 232 3.90 17.33 0.27
C GLN A 232 4.01 16.83 1.70
N GLN A 233 3.84 15.51 1.95
CA GLN A 233 3.86 14.96 3.29
C GLN A 233 5.22 15.17 3.97
N THR A 234 5.16 15.73 5.19
CA THR A 234 6.31 15.96 6.05
C THR A 234 6.16 15.24 7.38
N TYR A 235 7.26 14.94 8.05
CA TYR A 235 7.23 14.39 9.41
C TYR A 235 6.72 15.44 10.39
N HIS A 236 5.69 15.10 11.16
CA HIS A 236 5.10 16.01 12.16
C HIS A 236 5.86 15.98 13.50
N ASP A 237 6.48 14.82 13.83
CA ASP A 237 7.14 14.59 15.11
C ASP A 237 8.50 13.90 14.95
N GLY A 238 9.32 13.98 16.02
CA GLY A 238 10.62 13.30 16.08
C GLY A 238 11.78 14.10 15.49
N PRO A 239 12.97 13.47 15.37
CA PRO A 239 14.21 14.13 14.94
C PRO A 239 14.20 14.60 13.48
N ARG A 240 13.25 14.12 12.66
CA ARG A 240 13.06 14.48 11.25
C ARG A 240 11.90 15.45 11.01
N LYS A 241 11.42 16.13 12.04
CA LYS A 241 10.29 17.08 11.91
C LYS A 241 10.55 18.11 10.82
N GLY A 242 9.60 18.23 9.87
CA GLY A 242 9.68 19.14 8.72
C GLY A 242 10.38 18.57 7.48
N GLU A 243 11.03 17.41 7.57
CA GLU A 243 11.56 16.72 6.40
C GLU A 243 10.45 16.03 5.61
N LYS A 244 10.64 15.86 4.30
CA LYS A 244 9.70 15.11 3.46
C LYS A 244 9.71 13.63 3.83
N VAL A 245 8.54 13.07 4.04
CA VAL A 245 8.37 11.62 4.30
C VAL A 245 8.75 10.83 3.06
N PHE A 246 8.29 11.27 1.89
CA PHE A 246 8.58 10.61 0.62
C PHE A 246 9.66 11.36 -0.15
N THR A 247 10.75 10.69 -0.37
CA THR A 247 11.79 11.05 -1.34
C THR A 247 11.78 10.02 -2.48
N PRO A 248 12.40 10.28 -3.63
CA PRO A 248 12.52 9.27 -4.69
C PRO A 248 13.17 7.96 -4.18
N LEU A 249 14.10 8.07 -3.24
CA LEU A 249 14.75 6.92 -2.62
C LEU A 249 13.78 6.10 -1.75
N VAL A 250 12.99 6.76 -0.91
CA VAL A 250 11.95 6.10 -0.09
C VAL A 250 10.89 5.46 -0.99
N ALA A 251 10.44 6.16 -2.04
CA ALA A 251 9.47 5.65 -3.00
C ALA A 251 9.97 4.37 -3.69
N PHE A 252 11.23 4.38 -4.15
CA PHE A 252 11.85 3.20 -4.76
C PHE A 252 12.00 2.04 -3.76
N SER A 253 12.46 2.32 -2.55
CA SER A 253 12.57 1.33 -1.46
C SER A 253 11.21 0.71 -1.12
N PHE A 254 10.15 1.51 -1.08
CA PHE A 254 8.79 1.07 -0.81
C PHE A 254 8.24 0.17 -1.94
N MET A 255 8.42 0.58 -3.20
CA MET A 255 8.05 -0.26 -4.35
C MET A 255 8.80 -1.59 -4.35
N LEU A 256 10.11 -1.58 -4.02
CA LEU A 256 10.91 -2.80 -3.90
C LEU A 256 10.41 -3.69 -2.76
N PHE A 257 10.07 -3.10 -1.63
CA PHE A 257 9.48 -3.85 -0.52
C PHE A 257 8.17 -4.53 -0.96
N ILE A 258 7.26 -3.80 -1.62
CA ILE A 258 5.99 -4.35 -2.14
C ILE A 258 6.21 -5.44 -3.19
N LEU A 259 7.28 -5.33 -3.98
CA LEU A 259 7.65 -6.38 -4.93
C LEU A 259 7.95 -7.71 -4.24
N ILE A 260 8.68 -7.68 -3.14
CA ILE A 260 9.28 -8.89 -2.54
C ILE A 260 8.45 -9.41 -1.38
N TYR A 261 7.89 -8.51 -0.53
CA TYR A 261 7.30 -8.86 0.75
C TYR A 261 6.11 -9.82 0.62
N PHE A 262 5.62 -10.24 1.73
CA PHE A 262 4.52 -11.16 1.99
C PHE A 262 3.62 -11.41 0.75
N PRO A 263 3.52 -12.64 0.28
CA PRO A 263 2.56 -12.98 -0.77
C PRO A 263 1.13 -12.81 -0.23
N CYS A 264 0.19 -12.40 -1.07
CA CYS A 264 -1.20 -12.27 -0.63
C CYS A 264 -1.73 -13.59 -0.04
N VAL A 265 -2.74 -13.48 0.83
CA VAL A 265 -3.35 -14.63 1.52
C VAL A 265 -3.74 -15.75 0.56
N ALA A 266 -4.17 -15.41 -0.67
CA ALA A 266 -4.51 -16.39 -1.70
C ALA A 266 -3.31 -17.27 -2.10
N VAL A 267 -2.11 -16.69 -2.23
CA VAL A 267 -0.89 -17.43 -2.54
C VAL A 267 -0.47 -18.31 -1.38
N VAL A 268 -0.57 -17.82 -0.14
CA VAL A 268 -0.28 -18.61 1.07
C VAL A 268 -1.20 -19.84 1.16
N ALA A 269 -2.49 -19.62 0.91
CA ALA A 269 -3.48 -20.71 0.88
C ALA A 269 -3.20 -21.72 -0.24
N ALA A 270 -2.79 -21.26 -1.43
CA ALA A 270 -2.40 -22.13 -2.52
C ALA A 270 -1.16 -22.97 -2.18
N ILE A 271 -0.12 -22.36 -1.61
CA ILE A 271 1.10 -23.06 -1.17
C ILE A 271 0.76 -24.13 -0.12
N LYS A 272 -0.08 -23.78 0.87
CA LYS A 272 -0.56 -24.76 1.86
C LYS A 272 -1.24 -25.95 1.18
N LYS A 273 -2.12 -25.66 0.19
CA LYS A 273 -2.87 -26.71 -0.52
C LYS A 273 -1.96 -27.61 -1.34
N GLU A 274 -1.01 -27.02 -2.08
CA GLU A 274 -0.09 -27.76 -2.96
C GLU A 274 0.98 -28.56 -2.17
N SER A 275 1.50 -27.98 -1.09
CA SER A 275 2.53 -28.61 -0.27
C SER A 275 1.98 -29.58 0.79
N GLY A 276 0.68 -29.54 1.08
CA GLY A 276 0.05 -30.31 2.14
C GLY A 276 0.47 -29.90 3.57
N ASN A 277 1.39 -28.94 3.72
CA ASN A 277 1.99 -28.61 5.01
C ASN A 277 2.05 -27.09 5.27
N TRP A 278 1.63 -26.66 6.46
CA TRP A 278 1.71 -25.27 6.90
C TRP A 278 3.16 -24.74 7.02
N ARG A 279 4.13 -25.62 7.23
CA ARG A 279 5.54 -25.21 7.36
C ARG A 279 6.06 -24.52 6.11
N TRP A 280 5.67 -24.96 4.92
CA TRP A 280 6.04 -24.32 3.67
C TRP A 280 5.36 -22.98 3.47
N ALA A 281 4.10 -22.86 3.88
CA ALA A 281 3.36 -21.59 3.85
C ALA A 281 3.98 -20.56 4.81
N LEU A 282 4.37 -20.98 6.03
CA LEU A 282 5.06 -20.13 6.97
C LEU A 282 6.46 -19.75 6.49
N PHE A 283 7.20 -20.72 5.96
CA PHE A 283 8.53 -20.51 5.42
C PHE A 283 8.54 -19.44 4.33
N ILE A 284 7.61 -19.49 3.36
CA ILE A 284 7.56 -18.49 2.29
C ILE A 284 7.26 -17.09 2.85
N VAL A 285 6.37 -16.97 3.82
CA VAL A 285 6.03 -15.69 4.45
C VAL A 285 7.24 -15.07 5.13
N VAL A 286 7.93 -15.84 5.97
CA VAL A 286 9.12 -15.37 6.70
C VAL A 286 10.26 -15.04 5.73
N TYR A 287 10.50 -15.91 4.77
CA TYR A 287 11.56 -15.73 3.79
C TYR A 287 11.35 -14.51 2.91
N THR A 288 10.15 -14.34 2.32
CA THR A 288 9.88 -13.18 1.43
C THR A 288 9.85 -11.87 2.20
N THR A 289 9.28 -11.84 3.41
CA THR A 289 9.25 -10.64 4.24
C THR A 289 10.66 -10.28 4.73
N GLY A 290 11.45 -11.25 5.16
CA GLY A 290 12.85 -11.02 5.56
C GLY A 290 13.70 -10.53 4.39
N LEU A 291 13.56 -11.14 3.20
CA LEU A 291 14.26 -10.70 2.00
C LEU A 291 13.84 -9.29 1.58
N ALA A 292 12.54 -8.96 1.64
CA ALA A 292 12.03 -7.63 1.36
C ALA A 292 12.64 -6.60 2.30
N TYR A 293 12.69 -6.91 3.59
CA TYR A 293 13.28 -6.05 4.60
C TYR A 293 14.76 -5.78 4.32
N LEU A 294 15.55 -6.83 4.09
CA LEU A 294 16.98 -6.71 3.82
C LEU A 294 17.27 -5.96 2.51
N ALA A 295 16.52 -6.25 1.45
CA ALA A 295 16.69 -5.58 0.15
C ALA A 295 16.36 -4.09 0.23
N SER A 296 15.23 -3.74 0.85
CA SER A 296 14.82 -2.35 1.02
C SER A 296 15.74 -1.59 1.99
N LEU A 297 16.21 -2.24 3.05
CA LEU A 297 17.18 -1.69 3.97
C LEU A 297 18.50 -1.36 3.23
N ALA A 298 19.00 -2.30 2.44
CA ALA A 298 20.22 -2.10 1.66
C ALA A 298 20.08 -0.92 0.69
N VAL A 299 18.96 -0.87 -0.05
CA VAL A 299 18.69 0.22 -1.00
C VAL A 299 18.60 1.57 -0.29
N PHE A 300 17.86 1.64 0.82
CA PHE A 300 17.67 2.89 1.55
C PHE A 300 18.95 3.35 2.21
N GLN A 301 19.69 2.48 2.92
CA GLN A 301 20.90 2.84 3.62
C GLN A 301 22.05 3.20 2.65
N VAL A 302 22.25 2.41 1.59
CA VAL A 302 23.26 2.73 0.57
C VAL A 302 22.88 4.01 -0.18
N GLY A 303 21.60 4.16 -0.55
CA GLY A 303 21.13 5.37 -1.23
C GLY A 303 21.24 6.63 -0.37
N SER A 304 21.00 6.54 0.94
CA SER A 304 21.12 7.67 1.87
C SER A 304 22.58 8.07 2.15
N LEU A 305 23.54 7.17 1.86
CA LEU A 305 24.98 7.48 1.98
C LEU A 305 25.54 8.13 0.69
N LEU A 306 24.88 7.94 -0.45
CA LEU A 306 25.31 8.42 -1.76
C LEU A 306 24.65 9.75 -2.16
N LEU A 307 23.53 10.09 -1.55
CA LEU A 307 22.78 11.34 -1.75
C LEU A 307 23.03 12.34 -0.63
#